data_ca91c8f4d84ab23a1dc67402fdbe2a05
#
_entry.id   ca91c8f4d84ab23a1dc67402fdbe2a05
#
_cell.length_a   1.000
_cell.length_b   1.000
_cell.length_c   1.000
_cell.angle_alpha   90.00
_cell.angle_beta   90.00
_cell.angle_gamma   90.00
#
_symmetry.space_group_name_H-M   'P 1'
#
loop_
_entity.id
_entity.type
_entity.pdbx_description
1 polymer ?
#
loop_
_entity_poly.entity_id
_entity_poly.type
_entity_poly.pdbx_seq_one_letter_code
_entity_poly.pdbx_strand_id
1 'polypeptide(L)'
;RQRQMCIRDRYYNTEPKTAAFAKNGKITKEEIPAVTQLFTPDWIVRYMVENSLGRLWVEGHPDCGLKENWKYYLEEAQQEPEVQAKLAEIRKEYAALNPEDIKLIDPCMGSGHILVYAFDVLMQIYESAGYSQRDAAKSILEHNIYGLDIDDRAYQLAYFAVMMKARQYNRRILNGENTCHVYALSLIHISEP
;
A
#
# COMPACT_ATOMS: atom_id res chain seq x y z
N ARG A 1 -18.44 0.65 -1.00
CA ARG A 1 -17.05 0.30 -0.54
C ARG A 1 -16.80 0.75 0.90
N GLN A 2 -16.97 2.03 1.28
CA GLN A 2 -16.82 2.48 2.68
C GLN A 2 -17.69 1.71 3.68
N ARG A 3 -18.92 1.35 3.33
CA ARG A 3 -19.84 0.61 4.20
C ARG A 3 -19.37 -0.82 4.50
N GLN A 4 -18.74 -1.50 3.56
CA GLN A 4 -18.17 -2.85 3.78
C GLN A 4 -16.92 -2.78 4.66
N MET A 5 -16.09 -1.74 4.54
CA MET A 5 -14.96 -1.49 5.40
C MET A 5 -15.41 -1.25 6.85
N CYS A 6 -16.42 -0.39 7.07
CA CYS A 6 -16.97 -0.12 8.41
C CYS A 6 -17.55 -1.36 9.10
N ILE A 7 -18.19 -2.28 8.36
CA ILE A 7 -18.70 -3.53 8.93
C ILE A 7 -17.56 -4.43 9.37
N ARG A 8 -16.51 -4.55 8.55
CA ARG A 8 -15.31 -5.33 8.86
C ARG A 8 -14.56 -4.76 10.07
N ASP A 9 -14.38 -3.44 10.15
CA ASP A 9 -13.77 -2.73 11.26
C ASP A 9 -14.50 -2.99 12.56
N ARG A 10 -15.83 -3.01 12.53
CA ARG A 10 -16.66 -3.21 13.69
C ARG A 10 -16.58 -4.64 14.24
N TYR A 11 -16.64 -5.65 13.37
CA TYR A 11 -16.62 -7.05 13.76
C TYR A 11 -15.24 -7.56 14.19
N TYR A 12 -14.17 -7.10 13.53
CA TYR A 12 -12.82 -7.59 13.83
C TYR A 12 -12.13 -6.85 14.97
N ASN A 13 -12.45 -5.58 15.19
CA ASN A 13 -11.72 -4.77 16.16
C ASN A 13 -12.54 -4.31 17.35
N THR A 14 -13.78 -3.89 17.15
CA THR A 14 -14.52 -3.24 18.23
C THR A 14 -14.80 -4.21 19.37
N GLU A 15 -15.27 -5.42 19.08
CA GLU A 15 -15.59 -6.41 20.12
C GLU A 15 -14.34 -6.99 20.80
N PRO A 16 -13.31 -7.51 20.07
CA PRO A 16 -12.10 -8.01 20.70
C PRO A 16 -11.33 -6.92 21.47
N LYS A 17 -11.28 -5.70 20.93
CA LYS A 17 -10.63 -4.56 21.56
C LYS A 17 -11.35 -4.15 22.84
N THR A 18 -12.68 -4.05 22.82
CA THR A 18 -13.50 -3.73 23.98
C THR A 18 -13.37 -4.81 25.06
N ALA A 19 -13.36 -6.07 24.68
CA ALA A 19 -13.18 -7.20 25.59
C ALA A 19 -11.80 -7.18 26.25
N ALA A 20 -10.73 -6.89 25.49
CA ALA A 20 -9.37 -6.79 26.00
C ALA A 20 -9.22 -5.65 27.04
N PHE A 21 -9.83 -4.48 26.77
CA PHE A 21 -9.79 -3.35 27.70
C PHE A 21 -10.71 -3.52 28.91
N ALA A 22 -11.81 -4.27 28.80
CA ALA A 22 -12.75 -4.52 29.92
C ALA A 22 -12.16 -5.43 31.00
N LYS A 23 -11.14 -6.22 30.71
CA LYS A 23 -10.56 -7.22 31.63
C LYS A 23 -9.74 -6.62 32.79
N ASN A 24 -9.43 -5.32 32.81
CA ASN A 24 -8.57 -4.67 33.81
C ASN A 24 -7.24 -5.40 34.09
N GLY A 25 -6.74 -6.19 33.14
CA GLY A 25 -5.55 -7.01 33.26
C GLY A 25 -4.46 -6.65 32.24
N LYS A 26 -3.34 -7.36 32.30
CA LYS A 26 -2.30 -7.25 31.26
C LYS A 26 -2.84 -7.81 29.93
N ILE A 27 -2.58 -7.09 28.86
CA ILE A 27 -2.88 -7.54 27.49
C ILE A 27 -2.05 -8.79 27.19
N THR A 28 -2.72 -9.86 26.78
CA THR A 28 -2.04 -11.11 26.40
C THR A 28 -1.47 -11.01 24.98
N LYS A 29 -0.55 -11.93 24.63
CA LYS A 29 0.07 -11.97 23.31
C LYS A 29 -0.96 -12.10 22.19
N GLU A 30 -2.01 -12.86 22.42
CA GLU A 30 -3.12 -13.10 21.49
C GLU A 30 -4.03 -11.87 21.31
N GLU A 31 -4.06 -10.98 22.32
CA GLU A 31 -4.89 -9.76 22.30
C GLU A 31 -4.17 -8.56 21.68
N ILE A 32 -2.81 -8.60 21.58
CA ILE A 32 -2.00 -7.51 21.01
C ILE A 32 -2.51 -7.06 19.63
N PRO A 33 -2.77 -7.96 18.66
CA PRO A 33 -3.23 -7.53 17.35
C PRO A 33 -4.55 -6.75 17.39
N ALA A 34 -5.52 -7.22 18.22
CA ALA A 34 -6.82 -6.56 18.33
C ALA A 34 -6.73 -5.17 18.99
N VAL A 35 -5.81 -5.01 19.95
CA VAL A 35 -5.64 -3.74 20.69
C VAL A 35 -4.87 -2.71 19.90
N THR A 36 -3.84 -3.14 19.15
CA THR A 36 -2.92 -2.25 18.42
C THR A 36 -3.38 -1.95 17.00
N GLN A 37 -4.27 -2.77 16.44
CA GLN A 37 -4.74 -2.61 15.08
C GLN A 37 -5.47 -1.27 14.90
N LEU A 38 -4.99 -0.45 13.98
CA LEU A 38 -5.57 0.82 13.59
C LEU A 38 -5.96 0.77 12.11
N PHE A 39 -7.22 1.11 11.81
CA PHE A 39 -7.64 1.29 10.42
C PHE A 39 -7.34 2.72 10.00
N THR A 40 -6.41 2.85 9.08
CA THR A 40 -6.03 4.15 8.52
C THR A 40 -7.18 4.72 7.71
N PRO A 41 -7.68 5.93 8.03
CA PRO A 41 -8.73 6.58 7.24
C PRO A 41 -8.34 6.74 5.76
N ASP A 42 -9.31 6.65 4.85
CA ASP A 42 -9.09 6.70 3.40
C ASP A 42 -8.30 7.95 2.95
N TRP A 43 -8.59 9.10 3.54
CA TRP A 43 -7.90 10.34 3.19
C TRP A 43 -6.41 10.32 3.58
N ILE A 44 -6.05 9.66 4.69
CA ILE A 44 -4.64 9.50 5.10
C ILE A 44 -3.92 8.56 4.14
N VAL A 45 -4.55 7.43 3.78
CA VAL A 45 -4.01 6.48 2.81
C VAL A 45 -3.69 7.18 1.50
N ARG A 46 -4.66 7.97 0.98
CA ARG A 46 -4.47 8.74 -0.25
C ARG A 46 -3.36 9.76 -0.12
N TYR A 47 -3.39 10.56 0.95
CA TYR A 47 -2.34 11.54 1.22
C TYR A 47 -0.94 10.91 1.24
N MET A 48 -0.78 9.79 1.93
CA MET A 48 0.51 9.09 2.02
C MET A 48 0.98 8.60 0.65
N VAL A 49 0.13 7.89 -0.09
CA VAL A 49 0.52 7.27 -1.37
C VAL A 49 0.71 8.32 -2.47
N GLU A 50 -0.17 9.33 -2.56
CA GLU A 50 -0.07 10.39 -3.56
C GLU A 50 1.19 11.25 -3.37
N ASN A 51 1.61 11.50 -2.11
CA ASN A 51 2.79 12.31 -1.78
C ASN A 51 4.09 11.53 -1.57
N SER A 52 4.09 10.22 -1.72
CA SER A 52 5.27 9.37 -1.76
C SER A 52 5.47 8.76 -3.14
N LEU A 53 4.77 7.67 -3.42
CA LEU A 53 4.80 6.95 -4.69
C LEU A 53 4.41 7.85 -5.88
N GLY A 54 3.29 8.57 -5.74
CA GLY A 54 2.80 9.49 -6.77
C GLY A 54 3.79 10.61 -7.05
N ARG A 55 4.32 11.24 -5.98
CA ARG A 55 5.32 12.31 -6.09
C ARG A 55 6.59 11.86 -6.79
N LEU A 56 7.12 10.69 -6.41
CA LEU A 56 8.31 10.12 -7.03
C LEU A 56 8.16 10.04 -8.54
N TRP A 57 7.02 9.57 -9.03
CA TRP A 57 6.77 9.46 -10.47
C TRP A 57 6.58 10.82 -11.15
N VAL A 58 5.75 11.70 -10.58
CA VAL A 58 5.49 13.04 -11.16
C VAL A 58 6.74 13.91 -11.19
N GLU A 59 7.60 13.84 -10.19
CA GLU A 59 8.86 14.59 -10.16
C GLU A 59 9.85 14.13 -11.24
N GLY A 60 9.83 12.85 -11.61
CA GLY A 60 10.59 12.33 -12.76
C GLY A 60 9.91 12.57 -14.11
N HIS A 61 8.57 12.63 -14.12
CA HIS A 61 7.78 12.70 -15.35
C HIS A 61 6.72 13.82 -15.26
N PRO A 62 7.12 15.09 -15.25
CA PRO A 62 6.22 16.24 -15.01
C PRO A 62 5.08 16.35 -16.03
N ASP A 63 5.29 15.86 -17.25
CA ASP A 63 4.31 15.93 -18.35
C ASP A 63 3.27 14.81 -18.30
N CYS A 64 3.32 13.89 -17.33
CA CYS A 64 2.40 12.76 -17.24
C CYS A 64 0.96 13.15 -16.89
N GLY A 65 0.70 14.36 -16.35
CA GLY A 65 -0.62 14.88 -16.00
C GLY A 65 -1.33 14.12 -14.85
N LEU A 66 -0.68 13.18 -14.20
CA LEU A 66 -1.31 12.31 -13.18
C LEU A 66 -1.68 13.05 -11.91
N LYS A 67 -0.94 14.09 -11.53
CA LYS A 67 -1.20 14.87 -10.31
C LYS A 67 -2.61 15.48 -10.26
N GLU A 68 -3.19 15.78 -11.41
CA GLU A 68 -4.55 16.35 -11.51
C GLU A 68 -5.63 15.38 -11.04
N ASN A 69 -5.33 14.07 -11.06
CA ASN A 69 -6.23 13.02 -10.63
C ASN A 69 -6.17 12.77 -9.11
N TRP A 70 -5.19 13.35 -8.40
CA TRP A 70 -4.90 13.04 -6.99
C TRP A 70 -5.28 14.20 -6.08
N LYS A 71 -6.38 13.99 -5.38
CA LYS A 71 -7.00 15.02 -4.54
C LYS A 71 -6.12 15.56 -3.41
N TYR A 72 -5.23 14.73 -2.89
CA TYR A 72 -4.39 15.05 -1.72
C TYR A 72 -2.93 15.25 -2.10
N TYR A 73 -2.61 15.33 -3.39
CA TYR A 73 -1.27 15.66 -3.86
C TYR A 73 -0.94 17.10 -3.48
N LEU A 74 0.20 17.32 -2.87
CA LEU A 74 0.67 18.64 -2.47
C LEU A 74 1.63 19.18 -3.54
N GLU A 75 1.39 20.39 -3.98
CA GLU A 75 2.33 21.13 -4.81
C GLU A 75 3.61 21.42 -4.02
N GLU A 76 4.72 21.55 -4.74
CA GLU A 76 6.01 21.87 -4.15
C GLU A 76 6.03 23.29 -3.61
N ALA A 77 6.46 23.46 -2.35
CA ALA A 77 6.73 24.77 -1.81
C ALA A 77 8.02 25.36 -2.41
N GLN A 78 8.13 26.70 -2.41
CA GLN A 78 9.36 27.37 -2.82
C GLN A 78 10.52 26.94 -1.92
N GLN A 79 11.61 26.50 -2.54
CA GLN A 79 12.81 26.01 -1.88
C GLN A 79 13.98 26.97 -2.13
N GLU A 80 14.98 26.92 -1.26
CA GLU A 80 16.22 27.65 -1.46
C GLU A 80 17.01 27.12 -2.69
N PRO A 81 17.82 27.96 -3.36
CA PRO A 81 18.54 27.59 -4.60
C PRO A 81 19.42 26.34 -4.45
N GLU A 82 20.05 26.15 -3.30
CA GLU A 82 20.89 24.97 -3.02
C GLU A 82 20.08 23.70 -2.95
N VAL A 83 18.88 23.76 -2.34
CA VAL A 83 17.95 22.63 -2.26
C VAL A 83 17.38 22.32 -3.64
N GLN A 84 17.03 23.34 -4.41
CA GLN A 84 16.56 23.20 -5.78
C GLN A 84 17.59 22.48 -6.68
N ALA A 85 18.86 22.79 -6.55
CA ALA A 85 19.93 22.13 -7.30
C ALA A 85 20.01 20.63 -6.98
N LYS A 86 19.94 20.26 -5.68
CA LYS A 86 19.93 18.85 -5.25
C LYS A 86 18.68 18.11 -5.74
N LEU A 87 17.51 18.75 -5.65
CA LEU A 87 16.26 18.18 -6.16
C LEU A 87 16.32 17.94 -7.66
N ALA A 88 16.95 18.83 -8.41
CA ALA A 88 17.11 18.66 -9.86
C ALA A 88 17.97 17.43 -10.23
N GLU A 89 18.97 17.09 -9.41
CA GLU A 89 19.76 15.85 -9.58
C GLU A 89 18.94 14.62 -9.28
N ILE A 90 18.23 14.60 -8.14
CA ILE A 90 17.34 13.49 -7.74
C ILE A 90 16.25 13.24 -8.80
N ARG A 91 15.68 14.31 -9.36
CA ARG A 91 14.67 14.21 -10.43
C ARG A 91 15.20 13.58 -11.72
N LYS A 92 16.48 13.73 -12.02
CA LYS A 92 17.10 13.01 -13.15
C LYS A 92 17.15 11.50 -12.89
N GLU A 93 17.43 11.11 -11.65
CA GLU A 93 17.38 9.70 -11.27
C GLU A 93 15.95 9.16 -11.37
N TYR A 94 14.96 9.91 -10.89
CA TYR A 94 13.54 9.52 -10.98
C TYR A 94 13.04 9.43 -12.43
N ALA A 95 13.54 10.29 -13.32
CA ALA A 95 13.19 10.25 -14.74
C ALA A 95 13.75 9.02 -15.47
N ALA A 96 14.78 8.39 -14.91
CA ALA A 96 15.37 7.17 -15.47
C ALA A 96 14.70 5.86 -14.96
N LEU A 97 13.80 5.95 -13.97
CA LEU A 97 13.13 4.79 -13.41
C LEU A 97 12.07 4.23 -14.36
N ASN A 98 12.07 2.91 -14.50
CA ASN A 98 10.92 2.21 -15.07
C ASN A 98 9.88 1.93 -13.97
N PRO A 99 8.59 1.80 -14.31
CA PRO A 99 7.57 1.46 -13.31
C PRO A 99 7.89 0.19 -12.51
N GLU A 100 8.55 -0.79 -13.09
CA GLU A 100 8.94 -2.06 -12.44
C GLU A 100 10.05 -1.90 -11.37
N ASP A 101 10.83 -0.81 -11.45
CA ASP A 101 11.91 -0.54 -10.50
C ASP A 101 11.39 0.00 -9.17
N ILE A 102 10.18 0.54 -9.16
CA ILE A 102 9.56 1.14 -7.98
C ILE A 102 9.14 0.04 -7.01
N LYS A 103 9.64 0.08 -5.77
CA LYS A 103 9.28 -0.88 -4.72
C LYS A 103 8.57 -0.13 -3.59
N LEU A 104 7.37 -0.61 -3.24
CA LEU A 104 6.60 -0.11 -2.11
C LEU A 104 6.42 -1.24 -1.10
N ILE A 105 6.87 -1.00 0.13
CA ILE A 105 6.68 -1.92 1.24
C ILE A 105 5.83 -1.28 2.33
N ASP A 106 4.82 -2.02 2.80
CA ASP A 106 4.08 -1.71 4.02
C ASP A 106 4.40 -2.79 5.07
N PRO A 107 5.27 -2.49 6.06
CA PRO A 107 5.72 -3.46 7.04
C PRO A 107 4.68 -3.75 8.14
N CYS A 108 3.57 -3.01 8.18
CA CYS A 108 2.48 -3.14 9.13
C CYS A 108 1.14 -2.99 8.41
N MET A 109 0.97 -3.76 7.33
CA MET A 109 -0.07 -3.53 6.31
C MET A 109 -1.51 -3.63 6.81
N GLY A 110 -1.74 -4.27 7.97
CA GLY A 110 -3.09 -4.53 8.46
C GLY A 110 -3.93 -5.27 7.41
N SER A 111 -5.06 -4.74 7.07
CA SER A 111 -5.92 -5.28 6.00
C SER A 111 -5.60 -4.79 4.59
N GLY A 112 -4.43 -4.16 4.39
CA GLY A 112 -3.89 -3.83 3.08
C GLY A 112 -4.44 -2.55 2.44
N HIS A 113 -4.97 -1.60 3.21
CA HIS A 113 -5.55 -0.36 2.66
C HIS A 113 -4.55 0.45 1.84
N ILE A 114 -3.31 0.61 2.35
CA ILE A 114 -2.23 1.33 1.66
C ILE A 114 -1.87 0.59 0.38
N LEU A 115 -1.69 -0.74 0.45
CA LEU A 115 -1.32 -1.56 -0.72
C LEU A 115 -2.38 -1.51 -1.83
N VAL A 116 -3.68 -1.56 -1.45
CA VAL A 116 -4.78 -1.50 -2.42
C VAL A 116 -4.85 -0.15 -3.12
N TYR A 117 -4.63 0.95 -2.41
CA TYR A 117 -4.62 2.27 -3.03
C TYR A 117 -3.32 2.52 -3.82
N ALA A 118 -2.18 2.04 -3.32
CA ALA A 118 -0.92 2.07 -4.07
C ALA A 118 -1.05 1.32 -5.40
N PHE A 119 -1.79 0.21 -5.42
CA PHE A 119 -2.11 -0.51 -6.66
C PHE A 119 -2.82 0.40 -7.67
N ASP A 120 -3.80 1.21 -7.23
CA ASP A 120 -4.50 2.16 -8.11
C ASP A 120 -3.57 3.24 -8.68
N VAL A 121 -2.68 3.76 -7.86
CA VAL A 121 -1.69 4.77 -8.28
C VAL A 121 -0.68 4.16 -9.26
N LEU A 122 -0.16 2.95 -8.95
CA LEU A 122 0.73 2.22 -9.84
C LEU A 122 0.06 1.90 -11.19
N MET A 123 -1.20 1.50 -11.21
CA MET A 123 -1.92 1.29 -12.47
C MET A 123 -1.90 2.54 -13.35
N GLN A 124 -2.14 3.73 -12.78
CA GLN A 124 -2.08 4.99 -13.52
C GLN A 124 -0.65 5.29 -14.02
N ILE A 125 0.36 4.99 -13.20
CA ILE A 125 1.78 5.12 -13.59
C ILE A 125 2.09 4.21 -14.78
N TYR A 126 1.74 2.93 -14.71
CA TYR A 126 1.96 1.99 -15.81
C TYR A 126 1.20 2.36 -17.08
N GLU A 127 -0.03 2.82 -16.96
CA GLU A 127 -0.81 3.31 -18.10
C GLU A 127 -0.16 4.53 -18.75
N SER A 128 0.36 5.47 -17.95
CA SER A 128 1.10 6.64 -18.46
C SER A 128 2.39 6.25 -19.16
N ALA A 129 3.02 5.13 -18.77
CA ALA A 129 4.20 4.57 -19.41
C ALA A 129 3.86 3.66 -20.62
N GLY A 130 2.57 3.50 -20.98
CA GLY A 130 2.14 2.79 -22.18
C GLY A 130 1.90 1.29 -21.99
N TYR A 131 1.88 0.78 -20.77
CA TYR A 131 1.57 -0.64 -20.51
C TYR A 131 0.07 -0.93 -20.65
N SER A 132 -0.25 -2.14 -21.06
CA SER A 132 -1.63 -2.61 -21.00
C SER A 132 -2.08 -2.82 -19.56
N GLN A 133 -3.35 -2.59 -19.24
CA GLN A 133 -3.89 -2.81 -17.88
C GLN A 133 -3.65 -4.23 -17.37
N ARG A 134 -3.70 -5.21 -18.26
CA ARG A 134 -3.50 -6.61 -17.92
C ARG A 134 -2.05 -6.90 -17.52
N ASP A 135 -1.09 -6.39 -18.28
CA ASP A 135 0.33 -6.61 -18.01
C ASP A 135 0.78 -5.77 -16.81
N ALA A 136 0.30 -4.53 -16.70
CA ALA A 136 0.49 -3.69 -15.54
C ALA A 136 0.03 -4.36 -14.25
N ALA A 137 -1.17 -4.92 -14.23
CA ALA A 137 -1.69 -5.60 -13.03
C ALA A 137 -0.83 -6.79 -12.60
N LYS A 138 -0.26 -7.54 -13.55
CA LYS A 138 0.66 -8.63 -13.27
C LYS A 138 1.99 -8.10 -12.73
N SER A 139 2.58 -7.15 -13.42
CA SER A 139 3.87 -6.55 -13.03
C SER A 139 3.81 -5.90 -11.65
N ILE A 140 2.71 -5.21 -11.30
CA ILE A 140 2.52 -4.61 -9.98
C ILE A 140 2.57 -5.66 -8.87
N LEU A 141 1.94 -6.81 -9.03
CA LEU A 141 1.98 -7.88 -8.03
C LEU A 141 3.38 -8.49 -7.90
N GLU A 142 4.07 -8.67 -9.03
CA GLU A 142 5.37 -9.36 -9.07
C GLU A 142 6.55 -8.46 -8.67
N HIS A 143 6.44 -7.14 -8.89
CA HIS A 143 7.59 -6.26 -8.76
C HIS A 143 7.43 -5.09 -7.80
N ASN A 144 6.22 -4.58 -7.58
CA ASN A 144 6.06 -3.28 -6.92
C ASN A 144 5.56 -3.35 -5.49
N ILE A 145 4.62 -4.24 -5.17
CA ILE A 145 3.89 -4.24 -3.89
C ILE A 145 4.41 -5.32 -2.97
N TYR A 146 4.82 -4.90 -1.77
CA TYR A 146 5.29 -5.76 -0.69
C TYR A 146 4.56 -5.42 0.60
N GLY A 147 4.06 -6.42 1.32
CA GLY A 147 3.34 -6.21 2.57
C GLY A 147 3.71 -7.24 3.62
N LEU A 148 3.84 -6.79 4.86
CA LEU A 148 4.12 -7.64 6.02
C LEU A 148 3.12 -7.31 7.13
N ASP A 149 2.68 -8.32 7.85
CA ASP A 149 1.95 -8.14 9.10
C ASP A 149 2.25 -9.27 10.07
N ILE A 150 2.10 -9.00 11.37
CA ILE A 150 2.27 -10.01 12.43
C ILE A 150 0.99 -10.84 12.65
N ASP A 151 -0.17 -10.31 12.24
CA ASP A 151 -1.47 -10.99 12.38
C ASP A 151 -1.80 -11.77 11.10
N ASP A 152 -1.89 -13.10 11.20
CA ASP A 152 -2.27 -13.98 10.09
C ASP A 152 -3.63 -13.61 9.47
N ARG A 153 -4.57 -13.10 10.27
CA ARG A 153 -5.90 -12.68 9.77
C ARG A 153 -5.80 -11.40 8.95
N ALA A 154 -4.95 -10.45 9.40
CA ALA A 154 -4.66 -9.24 8.66
C ALA A 154 -4.00 -9.58 7.31
N TYR A 155 -3.01 -10.46 7.33
CA TYR A 155 -2.37 -10.98 6.12
C TYR A 155 -3.40 -11.58 5.13
N GLN A 156 -4.27 -12.49 5.60
CA GLN A 156 -5.26 -13.11 4.72
C GLN A 156 -6.20 -12.09 4.08
N LEU A 157 -6.62 -11.07 4.85
CA LEU A 157 -7.47 -9.99 4.35
C LEU A 157 -6.74 -9.10 3.34
N ALA A 158 -5.49 -8.75 3.61
CA ALA A 158 -4.66 -7.93 2.72
C ALA A 158 -4.38 -8.68 1.41
N TYR A 159 -3.97 -9.94 1.49
CA TYR A 159 -3.76 -10.79 0.32
C TYR A 159 -5.02 -10.86 -0.55
N PHE A 160 -6.16 -11.17 0.08
CA PHE A 160 -7.43 -11.21 -0.64
C PHE A 160 -7.77 -9.85 -1.28
N ALA A 161 -7.59 -8.74 -0.55
CA ALA A 161 -7.91 -7.40 -1.05
C ALA A 161 -7.04 -7.01 -2.25
N VAL A 162 -5.72 -7.27 -2.18
CA VAL A 162 -4.76 -6.99 -3.26
C VAL A 162 -5.06 -7.86 -4.48
N MET A 163 -5.28 -9.17 -4.30
CA MET A 163 -5.60 -10.08 -5.40
C MET A 163 -6.93 -9.73 -6.07
N MET A 164 -7.96 -9.36 -5.30
CA MET A 164 -9.23 -8.90 -5.84
C MET A 164 -9.11 -7.55 -6.56
N LYS A 165 -8.18 -6.70 -6.13
CA LYS A 165 -7.86 -5.46 -6.83
C LYS A 165 -7.22 -5.74 -8.18
N ALA A 166 -6.21 -6.58 -8.23
CA ALA A 166 -5.55 -7.01 -9.46
C ALA A 166 -6.53 -7.68 -10.44
N ARG A 167 -7.47 -8.49 -9.92
CA ARG A 167 -8.50 -9.15 -10.73
C ARG A 167 -9.44 -8.18 -11.46
N GLN A 168 -9.61 -6.96 -10.98
CA GLN A 168 -10.42 -5.94 -11.68
C GLN A 168 -9.85 -5.62 -13.06
N TYR A 169 -8.53 -5.69 -13.21
CA TYR A 169 -7.80 -5.39 -14.44
C TYR A 169 -7.41 -6.65 -15.23
N ASN A 170 -7.14 -7.76 -14.53
CA ASN A 170 -6.79 -9.03 -15.18
C ASN A 170 -7.59 -10.19 -14.59
N ARG A 171 -8.60 -10.68 -15.34
CA ARG A 171 -9.48 -11.77 -14.88
C ARG A 171 -8.75 -13.09 -14.63
N ARG A 172 -7.59 -13.32 -15.26
CA ARG A 172 -6.81 -14.55 -15.15
C ARG A 172 -5.77 -14.52 -14.04
N ILE A 173 -5.67 -13.41 -13.30
CA ILE A 173 -4.64 -13.23 -12.26
C ILE A 173 -4.73 -14.26 -11.14
N LEU A 174 -5.87 -14.91 -10.95
CA LEU A 174 -6.13 -15.90 -9.89
C LEU A 174 -5.80 -17.35 -10.30
N ASN A 175 -5.14 -17.59 -11.42
CA ASN A 175 -4.80 -18.93 -11.89
C ASN A 175 -3.67 -19.63 -11.09
N GLY A 176 -3.07 -18.95 -10.11
CA GLY A 176 -2.03 -19.50 -9.25
C GLY A 176 -0.60 -19.35 -9.78
N GLU A 177 -0.41 -18.75 -10.94
CA GLU A 177 0.91 -18.55 -11.56
C GLU A 177 1.57 -17.22 -11.17
N ASN A 178 0.83 -16.33 -10.48
CA ASN A 178 1.33 -14.99 -10.16
C ASN A 178 1.79 -14.93 -8.71
N THR A 179 2.94 -14.31 -8.48
CA THR A 179 3.49 -14.06 -7.15
C THR A 179 2.90 -12.77 -6.59
N CYS A 180 2.44 -12.82 -5.35
CA CYS A 180 2.01 -11.64 -4.59
C CYS A 180 2.84 -11.57 -3.31
N HIS A 181 3.60 -10.49 -3.12
CA HIS A 181 4.55 -10.35 -2.02
C HIS A 181 3.92 -9.80 -0.74
N VAL A 182 2.87 -10.44 -0.30
CA VAL A 182 2.17 -10.13 0.95
C VAL A 182 2.35 -11.33 1.89
N TYR A 183 2.90 -11.10 3.10
CA TYR A 183 3.33 -12.18 3.99
C TYR A 183 2.90 -11.92 5.44
N ALA A 184 2.69 -13.00 6.19
CA ALA A 184 2.57 -12.97 7.63
C ALA A 184 3.94 -13.19 8.28
N LEU A 185 4.29 -12.35 9.25
CA LEU A 185 5.45 -12.55 10.11
C LEU A 185 5.04 -13.46 11.27
N SER A 186 5.10 -14.76 11.07
CA SER A 186 4.86 -15.69 12.17
C SER A 186 5.98 -15.57 13.21
N LEU A 187 5.62 -15.28 14.45
CA LEU A 187 6.56 -15.25 15.58
C LEU A 187 7.25 -16.61 15.82
N ILE A 188 6.76 -17.69 15.22
CA ILE A 188 7.32 -19.03 15.31
C ILE A 188 8.63 -19.13 14.54
N HIS A 189 8.82 -18.32 13.51
CA HIS A 189 10.06 -18.33 12.71
C HIS A 189 11.12 -17.32 13.18
N ILE A 190 10.83 -16.51 14.20
CA ILE A 190 11.79 -15.58 14.81
C ILE A 190 12.54 -16.24 15.98
N SER A 191 12.09 -17.42 16.43
CA SER A 191 12.76 -18.15 17.49
C SER A 191 13.84 -19.06 16.93
N GLU A 192 15.03 -18.62 17.16
CA GLU A 192 16.32 -19.28 17.39
C GLU A 192 17.38 -19.10 16.30
N PRO A 193 18.55 -18.63 16.76
CA PRO A 193 19.79 -18.82 16.03
C PRO A 193 20.26 -20.27 16.14
#